data_fd8faa2a4d480398fa04e7c06dfab51b
#
_entry.id   fd8faa2a4d480398fa04e7c06dfab51b
#
_cell.length_a   1.000
_cell.length_b   1.000
_cell.length_c   1.000
_cell.angle_alpha   90.00
_cell.angle_beta   90.00
_cell.angle_gamma   90.00
#
_symmetry.space_group_name_H-M   'P 1'
#
loop_
_entity.id
_entity.type
_entity.pdbx_description
1 polymer ?
#
loop_
_entity_poly.entity_id
_entity_poly.type
_entity_poly.pdbx_seq_one_letter_code
_entity_poly.pdbx_strand_id
1 'polypeptide(L)'
;MNDLWHKYRKSDKQTIVIVGVLILSAKLCKADGEFTEIEKEEILKIVPHEKFQHSTLLEILHEGEIDQTSIQEHARRLRKLVGDTNKKFLEFVVAVLYRLAIVDHVMSEEEIRDIQIVALEFGVIKIPLSTQIKEIALKFKGKLRIDKWST
;
A
#
# COMPACT_ATOMS: atom_id res chain seq x y z
N MET A 1 -9.84 15.37 -14.90
CA MET A 1 -10.02 15.00 -13.49
C MET A 1 -8.73 14.50 -12.89
N ASN A 2 -8.37 15.03 -11.74
CA ASN A 2 -7.16 14.60 -11.05
C ASN A 2 -7.48 13.38 -10.21
N ASP A 3 -6.84 12.28 -10.52
CA ASP A 3 -6.94 11.16 -9.64
C ASP A 3 -5.92 11.29 -8.51
N LEU A 4 -6.08 10.41 -7.54
CA LEU A 4 -5.25 10.37 -6.36
C LEU A 4 -3.74 10.28 -6.70
N TRP A 5 -3.39 9.58 -7.77
CA TRP A 5 -1.99 9.31 -8.13
C TRP A 5 -1.30 10.48 -8.83
N HIS A 6 -2.08 11.43 -9.32
CA HIS A 6 -1.51 12.57 -10.06
C HIS A 6 -0.49 13.35 -9.23
N LYS A 7 -0.76 13.57 -7.96
CA LYS A 7 0.13 14.35 -7.10
C LYS A 7 1.43 13.61 -6.73
N TYR A 8 1.49 12.30 -6.97
CA TYR A 8 2.69 11.52 -6.63
C TYR A 8 3.55 11.17 -7.83
N ARG A 9 3.13 11.53 -9.03
CA ARG A 9 3.81 11.06 -10.26
C ARG A 9 5.27 11.48 -10.37
N LYS A 10 5.66 12.55 -9.69
CA LYS A 10 7.04 13.03 -9.71
C LYS A 10 7.84 12.61 -8.49
N SER A 11 7.23 11.88 -7.58
CA SER A 11 7.92 11.39 -6.39
C SER A 11 8.88 10.27 -6.76
N ASP A 12 9.85 10.00 -5.87
CA ASP A 12 10.73 8.86 -6.09
C ASP A 12 9.96 7.54 -5.96
N LYS A 13 10.55 6.47 -6.48
CA LYS A 13 9.88 5.17 -6.53
C LYS A 13 9.53 4.64 -5.15
N GLN A 14 10.41 4.84 -4.18
CA GLN A 14 10.16 4.38 -2.81
C GLN A 14 8.94 5.06 -2.21
N THR A 15 8.82 6.37 -2.40
CA THR A 15 7.65 7.11 -1.92
C THR A 15 6.37 6.61 -2.60
N ILE A 16 6.41 6.41 -3.90
CA ILE A 16 5.25 5.91 -4.66
C ILE A 16 4.82 4.54 -4.14
N VAL A 17 5.78 3.65 -3.86
CA VAL A 17 5.48 2.31 -3.34
C VAL A 17 4.81 2.40 -1.96
N ILE A 18 5.32 3.26 -1.10
CA ILE A 18 4.73 3.44 0.24
C ILE A 18 3.30 3.98 0.13
N VAL A 19 3.08 4.98 -0.71
CA VAL A 19 1.73 5.49 -0.96
C VAL A 19 0.84 4.36 -1.48
N GLY A 20 1.37 3.53 -2.36
CA GLY A 20 0.66 2.37 -2.89
C GLY A 20 0.23 1.40 -1.80
N VAL A 21 1.14 1.09 -0.88
CA VAL A 21 0.83 0.24 0.27
C VAL A 21 -0.34 0.83 1.06
N LEU A 22 -0.28 2.13 1.35
CA LEU A 22 -1.31 2.78 2.15
C LEU A 22 -2.68 2.73 1.45
N ILE A 23 -2.72 3.09 0.18
CA ILE A 23 -3.98 3.16 -0.56
C ILE A 23 -4.58 1.79 -0.79
N LEU A 24 -3.77 0.83 -1.23
CA LEU A 24 -4.27 -0.53 -1.48
C LEU A 24 -4.69 -1.20 -0.17
N SER A 25 -3.96 -0.95 0.91
CA SER A 25 -4.32 -1.47 2.23
C SER A 25 -5.66 -0.93 2.71
N ALA A 26 -5.87 0.38 2.53
CA ALA A 26 -7.15 0.98 2.91
C ALA A 26 -8.30 0.39 2.10
N LYS A 27 -8.10 0.18 0.80
CA LYS A 27 -9.10 -0.44 -0.06
C LYS A 27 -9.39 -1.88 0.37
N LEU A 28 -8.35 -2.64 0.66
CA LEU A 28 -8.50 -4.02 1.08
C LEU A 28 -9.30 -4.13 2.39
N CYS A 29 -8.93 -3.35 3.37
CA CYS A 29 -9.59 -3.39 4.67
C CYS A 29 -11.03 -2.89 4.60
N LYS A 30 -11.29 -1.89 3.75
CA LYS A 30 -12.63 -1.35 3.56
C LYS A 30 -13.56 -2.35 2.87
N ALA A 31 -13.02 -3.18 1.99
CA ALA A 31 -13.82 -4.15 1.24
C ALA A 31 -14.55 -5.13 2.14
N ASP A 32 -14.00 -5.42 3.32
CA ASP A 32 -14.59 -6.32 4.29
C ASP A 32 -15.54 -5.60 5.26
N GLY A 33 -15.82 -4.33 5.03
CA GLY A 33 -16.76 -3.53 5.79
C GLY A 33 -16.15 -2.34 6.47
N GLU A 34 -15.46 -2.52 7.58
CA GLU A 34 -14.93 -1.43 8.38
C GLU A 34 -13.40 -1.44 8.42
N PHE A 35 -12.81 -0.28 8.20
CA PHE A 35 -11.38 -0.12 8.32
C PHE A 35 -11.06 0.26 9.77
N THR A 36 -10.60 -0.71 10.56
CA THR A 36 -10.45 -0.56 12.00
C THR A 36 -9.16 0.17 12.39
N GLU A 37 -9.13 0.68 13.62
CA GLU A 37 -7.92 1.32 14.16
C GLU A 37 -6.77 0.31 14.28
N ILE A 38 -7.08 -0.95 14.62
CA ILE A 38 -6.05 -2.00 14.71
C ILE A 38 -5.37 -2.19 13.36
N GLU A 39 -6.16 -2.23 12.29
CA GLU A 39 -5.61 -2.38 10.94
C GLU A 39 -4.75 -1.19 10.55
N LYS A 40 -5.20 0.02 10.87
CA LYS A 40 -4.42 1.24 10.59
C LYS A 40 -3.08 1.20 11.31
N GLU A 41 -3.08 0.82 12.58
CA GLU A 41 -1.85 0.70 13.37
C GLU A 41 -0.89 -0.34 12.79
N GLU A 42 -1.41 -1.47 12.34
CA GLU A 42 -0.58 -2.51 11.72
C GLU A 42 0.09 -1.99 10.45
N ILE A 43 -0.66 -1.27 9.62
CA ILE A 43 -0.10 -0.68 8.41
C ILE A 43 1.04 0.27 8.76
N LEU A 44 0.81 1.13 9.74
CA LEU A 44 1.81 2.13 10.13
C LEU A 44 3.05 1.51 10.77
N LYS A 45 2.92 0.34 11.39
CA LYS A 45 4.09 -0.39 11.93
C LYS A 45 4.95 -0.95 10.81
N ILE A 46 4.33 -1.39 9.72
CA ILE A 46 5.08 -1.99 8.59
C ILE A 46 5.78 -0.92 7.76
N VAL A 47 5.16 0.25 7.62
CA VAL A 47 5.67 1.32 6.78
C VAL A 47 6.69 2.16 7.54
N PRO A 48 7.98 2.17 7.12
CA PRO A 48 8.98 3.00 7.79
C PRO A 48 8.69 4.48 7.58
N HIS A 49 8.60 5.23 8.66
CA HIS A 49 8.33 6.67 8.60
C HIS A 49 8.80 7.35 9.87
N GLU A 50 8.98 8.67 9.79
CA GLU A 50 9.34 9.49 10.93
C GLU A 50 8.06 9.93 11.67
N LYS A 51 8.21 10.26 12.94
CA LYS A 51 7.07 10.68 13.76
C LYS A 51 6.29 11.82 13.15
N PHE A 52 6.99 12.78 12.57
CA PHE A 52 6.32 13.95 11.99
C PHE A 52 5.52 13.62 10.72
N GLN A 53 5.75 12.45 10.14
CA GLN A 53 5.04 12.00 8.94
C GLN A 53 3.76 11.24 9.29
N HIS A 54 3.57 10.89 10.56
CA HIS A 54 2.47 10.03 10.99
C HIS A 54 1.10 10.55 10.56
N SER A 55 0.83 11.82 10.80
CA SER A 55 -0.47 12.40 10.43
C SER A 55 -0.70 12.41 8.93
N THR A 56 0.35 12.63 8.14
CA THR A 56 0.25 12.59 6.69
C THR A 56 -0.10 11.18 6.21
N LEU A 57 0.51 10.17 6.82
CA LEU A 57 0.20 8.78 6.45
C LEU A 57 -1.26 8.45 6.78
N LEU A 58 -1.77 8.93 7.91
CA LEU A 58 -3.17 8.74 8.26
C LEU A 58 -4.10 9.42 7.25
N GLU A 59 -3.73 10.60 6.77
CA GLU A 59 -4.50 11.29 5.74
C GLU A 59 -4.55 10.48 4.44
N ILE A 60 -3.42 9.88 4.05
CA ILE A 60 -3.38 9.04 2.83
C ILE A 60 -4.27 7.82 3.01
N LEU A 61 -4.23 7.19 4.18
CA LEU A 61 -5.12 6.06 4.48
C LEU A 61 -6.57 6.47 4.35
N HIS A 62 -6.91 7.63 4.88
CA HIS A 62 -8.28 8.16 4.80
C HIS A 62 -8.68 8.41 3.33
N GLU A 63 -7.79 9.00 2.53
CA GLU A 63 -8.05 9.21 1.12
C GLU A 63 -8.34 7.89 0.40
N GLY A 64 -7.55 6.86 0.71
CA GLY A 64 -7.76 5.53 0.13
C GLY A 64 -9.08 4.93 0.56
N GLU A 65 -9.47 5.17 1.81
CA GLU A 65 -10.71 4.64 2.36
C GLU A 65 -11.94 5.22 1.67
N ILE A 66 -11.95 6.52 1.42
CA ILE A 66 -13.12 7.20 0.86
C ILE A 66 -13.12 7.25 -0.67
N ASP A 67 -12.01 6.98 -1.30
CA ASP A 67 -11.89 7.00 -2.76
C ASP A 67 -12.76 5.91 -3.40
N GLN A 68 -13.38 6.22 -4.51
CA GLN A 68 -14.33 5.32 -5.17
C GLN A 68 -13.71 4.51 -6.31
N THR A 69 -12.44 4.72 -6.60
CA THR A 69 -11.74 3.98 -7.65
C THR A 69 -11.53 2.53 -7.20
N SER A 70 -11.66 1.58 -8.13
CA SER A 70 -11.49 0.17 -7.80
C SER A 70 -10.06 -0.16 -7.38
N ILE A 71 -9.91 -1.21 -6.59
CA ILE A 71 -8.58 -1.68 -6.19
C ILE A 71 -7.75 -2.09 -7.41
N GLN A 72 -8.39 -2.66 -8.42
CA GLN A 72 -7.72 -3.05 -9.66
C GLN A 72 -7.12 -1.84 -10.38
N GLU A 73 -7.87 -0.75 -10.48
CA GLU A 73 -7.41 0.45 -11.15
C GLU A 73 -6.27 1.10 -10.37
N HIS A 74 -6.35 1.12 -9.04
CA HIS A 74 -5.25 1.61 -8.21
C HIS A 74 -3.98 0.79 -8.43
N ALA A 75 -4.12 -0.53 -8.47
CA ALA A 75 -2.97 -1.42 -8.71
C ALA A 75 -2.35 -1.15 -10.09
N ARG A 76 -3.19 -0.96 -11.10
CA ARG A 76 -2.72 -0.66 -12.45
C ARG A 76 -1.91 0.63 -12.50
N ARG A 77 -2.42 1.66 -11.84
CA ARG A 77 -1.74 2.97 -11.82
C ARG A 77 -0.44 2.91 -11.04
N LEU A 78 -0.44 2.20 -9.92
CA LEU A 78 0.78 2.01 -9.15
C LEU A 78 1.84 1.29 -9.98
N ARG A 79 1.45 0.23 -10.68
CA ARG A 79 2.38 -0.52 -11.52
C ARG A 79 3.01 0.38 -12.58
N LYS A 80 2.22 1.24 -13.21
CA LYS A 80 2.74 2.17 -14.22
C LYS A 80 3.75 3.13 -13.64
N LEU A 81 3.48 3.64 -12.44
CA LEU A 81 4.38 4.60 -11.80
C LEU A 81 5.67 3.94 -11.31
N VAL A 82 5.58 2.73 -10.80
CA VAL A 82 6.75 2.00 -10.28
C VAL A 82 7.63 1.48 -11.42
N GLY A 83 7.01 0.99 -12.48
CA GLY A 83 7.72 0.44 -13.63
C GLY A 83 8.05 -1.04 -13.46
N ASP A 84 8.41 -1.66 -14.58
CA ASP A 84 8.60 -3.11 -14.63
C ASP A 84 9.90 -3.59 -13.98
N THR A 85 10.87 -2.69 -13.78
CA THR A 85 12.18 -3.06 -13.24
C THR A 85 12.18 -3.18 -11.72
N ASN A 86 11.09 -2.80 -11.06
CA ASN A 86 11.01 -2.78 -9.60
C ASN A 86 10.07 -3.85 -9.08
N LYS A 87 10.20 -5.06 -9.60
CA LYS A 87 9.34 -6.19 -9.25
C LYS A 87 9.32 -6.48 -7.76
N LYS A 88 10.47 -6.37 -7.12
CA LYS A 88 10.57 -6.63 -5.68
C LYS A 88 9.72 -5.66 -4.86
N PHE A 89 9.60 -4.43 -5.32
CA PHE A 89 8.75 -3.45 -4.64
C PHE A 89 7.28 -3.85 -4.76
N LEU A 90 6.88 -4.33 -5.95
CA LEU A 90 5.51 -4.79 -6.16
C LEU A 90 5.20 -6.04 -5.34
N GLU A 91 6.17 -6.95 -5.25
CA GLU A 91 6.04 -8.14 -4.39
C GLU A 91 5.88 -7.75 -2.93
N PHE A 92 6.61 -6.75 -2.49
CA PHE A 92 6.48 -6.22 -1.13
C PHE A 92 5.06 -5.74 -0.85
N VAL A 93 4.48 -4.99 -1.79
CA VAL A 93 3.11 -4.50 -1.64
C VAL A 93 2.13 -5.65 -1.45
N VAL A 94 2.22 -6.67 -2.29
CA VAL A 94 1.34 -7.84 -2.19
C VAL A 94 1.52 -8.55 -0.85
N ALA A 95 2.76 -8.69 -0.41
CA ALA A 95 3.07 -9.34 0.87
C ALA A 95 2.45 -8.60 2.05
N VAL A 96 2.50 -7.25 2.02
CA VAL A 96 1.88 -6.44 3.07
C VAL A 96 0.37 -6.66 3.09
N LEU A 97 -0.26 -6.71 1.91
CA LEU A 97 -1.70 -6.95 1.84
C LEU A 97 -2.10 -8.28 2.46
N TYR A 98 -1.32 -9.34 2.19
CA TYR A 98 -1.57 -10.64 2.82
C TYR A 98 -1.43 -10.58 4.32
N ARG A 99 -0.38 -9.91 4.80
CA ARG A 99 -0.14 -9.79 6.23
C ARG A 99 -1.30 -9.09 6.94
N LEU A 100 -1.81 -8.03 6.33
CA LEU A 100 -2.93 -7.28 6.89
C LEU A 100 -4.22 -8.11 6.92
N ALA A 101 -4.44 -8.90 5.89
CA ALA A 101 -5.65 -9.70 5.78
C ALA A 101 -5.78 -10.75 6.89
N ILE A 102 -4.66 -11.15 7.51
CA ILE A 102 -4.68 -12.17 8.54
C ILE A 102 -4.35 -11.65 9.94
N VAL A 103 -4.20 -10.33 10.09
CA VAL A 103 -3.66 -9.75 11.34
C VAL A 103 -4.54 -10.03 12.56
N ASP A 104 -5.84 -9.98 12.43
CA ASP A 104 -6.75 -10.16 13.55
C ASP A 104 -7.88 -11.15 13.27
N HIS A 105 -7.86 -11.84 12.13
CA HIS A 105 -8.91 -12.78 11.76
C HIS A 105 -8.48 -13.62 10.56
N VAL A 106 -9.35 -14.56 10.19
CA VAL A 106 -9.16 -15.36 8.97
C VAL A 106 -9.52 -14.49 7.76
N MET A 107 -8.75 -14.61 6.69
CA MET A 107 -9.02 -13.86 5.47
C MET A 107 -10.40 -14.12 4.92
N SER A 108 -11.13 -13.06 4.58
CA SER A 108 -12.43 -13.18 3.92
C SER A 108 -12.23 -13.51 2.43
N GLU A 109 -13.31 -13.98 1.79
CA GLU A 109 -13.26 -14.25 0.35
C GLU A 109 -13.01 -12.97 -0.44
N GLU A 110 -13.57 -11.85 0.00
CA GLU A 110 -13.38 -10.55 -0.63
C GLU A 110 -11.92 -10.12 -0.55
N GLU A 111 -11.29 -10.30 0.60
CA GLU A 111 -9.88 -9.96 0.78
C GLU A 111 -8.98 -10.82 -0.11
N ILE A 112 -9.25 -12.13 -0.16
CA ILE A 112 -8.48 -13.04 -1.02
C ILE A 112 -8.60 -12.60 -2.48
N ARG A 113 -9.81 -12.31 -2.93
CA ARG A 113 -10.08 -11.88 -4.29
C ARG A 113 -9.33 -10.59 -4.63
N ASP A 114 -9.40 -9.61 -3.74
CA ASP A 114 -8.75 -8.32 -3.96
C ASP A 114 -7.24 -8.47 -4.03
N ILE A 115 -6.65 -9.29 -3.16
CA ILE A 115 -5.20 -9.52 -3.20
C ILE A 115 -4.81 -10.22 -4.50
N GLN A 116 -5.61 -11.17 -4.96
CA GLN A 116 -5.34 -11.85 -6.23
C GLN A 116 -5.41 -10.88 -7.41
N ILE A 117 -6.38 -9.97 -7.39
CA ILE A 117 -6.49 -8.94 -8.44
C ILE A 117 -5.24 -8.07 -8.48
N VAL A 118 -4.77 -7.62 -7.31
CA VAL A 118 -3.57 -6.80 -7.23
C VAL A 118 -2.36 -7.57 -7.74
N ALA A 119 -2.21 -8.82 -7.29
CA ALA A 119 -1.08 -9.65 -7.70
C ALA A 119 -1.06 -9.86 -9.22
N LEU A 120 -2.22 -10.08 -9.82
CA LEU A 120 -2.32 -10.23 -11.28
C LEU A 120 -1.93 -8.95 -12.00
N GLU A 121 -2.41 -7.81 -11.53
CA GLU A 121 -2.04 -6.53 -12.15
C GLU A 121 -0.55 -6.27 -12.08
N PHE A 122 0.08 -6.68 -10.99
CA PHE A 122 1.52 -6.50 -10.81
C PHE A 122 2.36 -7.56 -11.51
N GLY A 123 1.75 -8.66 -11.94
CA GLY A 123 2.48 -9.79 -12.48
C GLY A 123 3.32 -10.48 -11.41
N VAL A 124 2.86 -10.47 -10.17
CA VAL A 124 3.57 -11.09 -9.05
C VAL A 124 3.14 -12.53 -8.91
N ILE A 125 4.11 -13.45 -8.97
CA ILE A 125 3.84 -14.89 -8.83
C ILE A 125 4.45 -15.45 -7.56
N LYS A 126 5.25 -14.67 -6.85
CA LYS A 126 5.99 -15.11 -5.68
C LYS A 126 5.82 -14.09 -4.56
N ILE A 127 5.45 -14.55 -3.39
CA ILE A 127 5.25 -13.66 -2.24
C ILE A 127 6.43 -13.81 -1.29
N PRO A 128 7.08 -12.69 -0.90
CA PRO A 128 8.22 -12.76 0.02
C PRO A 128 7.83 -13.33 1.37
N LEU A 129 8.77 -14.06 1.99
CA LEU A 129 8.62 -14.53 3.36
C LEU A 129 8.69 -13.35 4.34
N SER A 130 8.21 -13.56 5.56
CA SER A 130 8.20 -12.51 6.58
C SER A 130 9.55 -11.84 6.79
N THR A 131 10.63 -12.61 6.77
CA THR A 131 11.98 -12.06 6.93
C THR A 131 12.33 -11.16 5.76
N GLN A 132 11.95 -11.56 4.54
CA GLN A 132 12.20 -10.77 3.33
C GLN A 132 11.37 -9.48 3.34
N ILE A 133 10.16 -9.54 3.87
CA ILE A 133 9.33 -8.34 4.01
C ILE A 133 10.05 -7.31 4.87
N LYS A 134 10.60 -7.74 6.00
CA LYS A 134 11.35 -6.85 6.89
C LYS A 134 12.58 -6.26 6.21
N GLU A 135 13.31 -7.09 5.47
CA GLU A 135 14.49 -6.61 4.73
C GLU A 135 14.12 -5.56 3.69
N ILE A 136 13.05 -5.80 2.95
CA ILE A 136 12.59 -4.85 1.93
C ILE A 136 12.12 -3.57 2.61
N ALA A 137 11.39 -3.68 3.71
CA ALA A 137 10.93 -2.51 4.45
C ALA A 137 12.08 -1.64 4.93
N LEU A 138 13.18 -2.26 5.36
CA LEU A 138 14.35 -1.51 5.79
C LEU A 138 14.97 -0.68 4.67
N LYS A 139 14.81 -1.10 3.42
CA LYS A 139 15.31 -0.34 2.28
C LYS A 139 14.55 0.96 2.08
N PHE A 140 13.34 1.06 2.62
CA PHE A 140 12.55 2.29 2.55
C PHE A 140 12.83 3.25 3.70
N LYS A 141 13.54 2.77 4.73
CA LYS A 141 13.81 3.60 5.91
C LYS A 141 14.58 4.86 5.51
N GLY A 142 14.06 6.01 5.89
CA GLY A 142 14.66 7.29 5.56
C GLY A 142 14.45 7.73 4.12
N LYS A 143 13.73 6.96 3.32
CA LYS A 143 13.49 7.27 1.91
C LYS A 143 12.15 7.93 1.64
N LEU A 144 11.26 7.94 2.62
CA LEU A 144 9.91 8.48 2.44
C LEU A 144 9.97 10.01 2.37
N ARG A 145 9.41 10.57 1.29
CA ARG A 145 9.44 12.00 1.01
C ARG A 145 8.03 12.56 0.87
N ILE A 146 7.28 12.56 1.96
CA ILE A 146 5.88 12.99 1.95
C ILE A 146 5.57 13.97 3.07
N ASP A 147 6.43 14.89 3.30
CA ASP A 147 6.28 15.77 4.45
C ASP A 147 5.54 17.08 4.15
N LYS A 148 5.26 17.40 2.94
CA LYS A 148 4.75 18.73 2.59
C LYS A 148 3.69 18.79 1.52
N TRP A 149 2.88 17.83 1.38
CA TRP A 149 1.90 17.93 0.32
C TRP A 149 0.71 18.78 0.60
N SER A 150 0.48 19.10 1.83
CA SER A 150 -0.68 19.90 2.20
C SER A 150 -0.51 21.36 1.82
N THR A 151 0.65 21.76 1.41
CA THR A 151 0.91 23.16 1.07
C THR A 151 0.74 23.45 -0.40
#